data_7a24439813b93da4f4949f3a8b98529b
#
_entry.id   7a24439813b93da4f4949f3a8b98529b
#
_cell.length_a   1.000
_cell.length_b   1.000
_cell.length_c   1.000
_cell.angle_alpha   90.00
_cell.angle_beta   90.00
_cell.angle_gamma   90.00
#
_symmetry.space_group_name_H-M   'P 1'
#
loop_
_entity.id
_entity.type
_entity.pdbx_description
1 polymer ?
#
loop_
_entity_poly.entity_id
_entity_poly.type
_entity_poly.pdbx_seq_one_letter_code
_entity_poly.pdbx_strand_id
1 'polypeptide(L)'
;TTAIGLGATVTGTNSMAIGTNAVAESNNSLALGTGTEVRGALVNGFSAFTNQQNNNIANGVVAVGNVGSERRIINVAGGENDTDATNVKQLKFVNSNLAKSIAGPTYTGYEANGSTYKAPDFNIKNSTYHTVKEAVEAAQTNFFSAKGTSADANYDNTGATGNNATAAGVRTSAAGNFATAVGADAT
;
A
#
# COMPACT_ATOMS: atom_id res chain seq x y z
N THR A 1 -1.18 31.95 -25.81
CA THR A 1 -1.06 32.32 -24.39
C THR A 1 -2.27 33.11 -23.93
N THR A 2 -2.78 32.85 -22.74
CA THR A 2 -3.96 33.54 -22.20
C THR A 2 -3.73 33.83 -20.71
N ALA A 3 -3.89 35.12 -20.32
CA ALA A 3 -3.85 35.55 -18.93
C ALA A 3 -5.20 36.16 -18.55
N ILE A 4 -5.82 35.66 -17.49
CA ILE A 4 -7.13 36.12 -16.99
C ILE A 4 -7.02 36.39 -15.49
N GLY A 5 -7.14 37.61 -15.08
CA GLY A 5 -7.10 38.08 -13.69
C GLY A 5 -6.14 39.26 -13.50
N LEU A 6 -6.35 40.01 -12.42
CA LEU A 6 -5.46 41.13 -12.08
C LEU A 6 -4.04 40.60 -11.78
N GLY A 7 -3.04 41.13 -12.49
CA GLY A 7 -1.64 40.72 -12.33
C GLY A 7 -1.33 39.31 -12.85
N ALA A 8 -2.26 38.64 -13.56
CA ALA A 8 -1.97 37.34 -14.17
C ALA A 8 -0.89 37.50 -15.26
N THR A 9 0.10 36.61 -15.29
CA THR A 9 1.26 36.67 -16.19
C THR A 9 1.48 35.33 -16.90
N VAL A 10 1.69 35.38 -18.23
CA VAL A 10 2.02 34.20 -19.04
C VAL A 10 3.20 34.53 -19.94
N THR A 11 4.31 33.84 -19.77
CA THR A 11 5.49 33.91 -20.65
C THR A 11 5.77 32.60 -21.38
N GLY A 12 5.23 31.48 -20.87
CA GLY A 12 5.33 30.16 -21.51
C GLY A 12 4.54 30.09 -22.82
N THR A 13 5.09 29.42 -23.84
CA THR A 13 4.39 29.18 -25.11
C THR A 13 3.22 28.21 -24.89
N ASN A 14 2.06 28.48 -25.53
CA ASN A 14 0.84 27.69 -25.43
C ASN A 14 0.35 27.50 -23.98
N SER A 15 0.57 28.48 -23.11
CA SER A 15 0.25 28.40 -21.69
C SER A 15 -0.88 29.35 -21.32
N MET A 16 -1.49 29.09 -20.14
CA MET A 16 -2.61 29.86 -19.63
C MET A 16 -2.46 30.10 -18.12
N ALA A 17 -2.78 31.29 -17.66
CA ALA A 17 -2.89 31.66 -16.26
C ALA A 17 -4.26 32.24 -15.97
N ILE A 18 -4.99 31.64 -15.03
CA ILE A 18 -6.34 32.07 -14.64
C ILE A 18 -6.39 32.31 -13.14
N GLY A 19 -6.55 33.53 -12.73
CA GLY A 19 -6.64 33.97 -11.34
C GLY A 19 -5.78 35.20 -11.07
N THR A 20 -6.14 35.96 -10.04
CA THR A 20 -5.33 37.12 -9.61
C THR A 20 -3.91 36.66 -9.27
N ASN A 21 -2.89 37.32 -9.84
CA ASN A 21 -1.48 36.99 -9.70
C ASN A 21 -1.11 35.55 -10.08
N ALA A 22 -1.90 34.89 -10.93
CA ALA A 22 -1.52 33.59 -11.48
C ALA A 22 -0.38 33.73 -12.48
N VAL A 23 0.58 32.81 -12.47
CA VAL A 23 1.79 32.87 -13.32
C VAL A 23 2.02 31.56 -14.05
N ALA A 24 2.16 31.59 -15.39
CA ALA A 24 2.51 30.44 -16.21
C ALA A 24 3.73 30.76 -17.07
N GLU A 25 4.92 30.39 -16.58
CA GLU A 25 6.20 30.62 -17.30
C GLU A 25 6.64 29.40 -18.11
N SER A 26 6.26 28.18 -17.66
CA SER A 26 6.58 26.96 -18.38
C SER A 26 5.68 26.74 -19.58
N ASN A 27 6.22 26.17 -20.67
CA ASN A 27 5.46 25.90 -21.89
C ASN A 27 4.35 24.87 -21.69
N ASN A 28 3.27 24.95 -22.46
CA ASN A 28 2.15 24.01 -22.48
C ASN A 28 1.48 23.82 -21.11
N SER A 29 1.52 24.84 -20.25
CA SER A 29 1.08 24.70 -18.84
C SER A 29 -0.12 25.58 -18.52
N LEU A 30 -0.89 25.15 -17.52
CA LEU A 30 -2.03 25.88 -16.98
C LEU A 30 -1.82 26.15 -15.48
N ALA A 31 -1.77 27.44 -15.11
CA ALA A 31 -1.86 27.89 -13.73
C ALA A 31 -3.31 28.32 -13.44
N LEU A 32 -4.02 27.56 -12.58
CA LEU A 32 -5.44 27.77 -12.28
C LEU A 32 -5.66 28.13 -10.82
N GLY A 33 -6.03 29.36 -10.57
CA GLY A 33 -6.35 29.89 -9.24
C GLY A 33 -5.48 31.07 -8.83
N THR A 34 -5.98 31.89 -7.93
CA THR A 34 -5.27 33.06 -7.39
C THR A 34 -3.90 32.66 -6.84
N GLY A 35 -2.85 33.34 -7.28
CA GLY A 35 -1.48 33.13 -6.83
C GLY A 35 -0.86 31.77 -7.23
N THR A 36 -1.54 30.99 -8.09
CA THR A 36 -0.96 29.74 -8.60
C THR A 36 0.18 30.02 -9.56
N GLU A 37 1.30 29.34 -9.40
CA GLU A 37 2.50 29.56 -10.21
C GLU A 37 3.02 28.27 -10.83
N VAL A 38 3.30 28.32 -12.12
CA VAL A 38 4.11 27.33 -12.84
C VAL A 38 5.34 28.05 -13.37
N ARG A 39 6.45 27.95 -12.64
CA ARG A 39 7.68 28.69 -12.94
C ARG A 39 8.82 27.75 -13.35
N GLY A 40 9.70 28.31 -14.18
CA GLY A 40 10.95 27.67 -14.61
C GLY A 40 10.74 26.49 -15.55
N ALA A 41 11.85 25.82 -15.87
CA ALA A 41 11.84 24.63 -16.71
C ALA A 41 11.30 23.43 -15.91
N LEU A 42 10.30 22.75 -16.45
CA LEU A 42 9.87 21.48 -15.93
C LEU A 42 10.97 20.44 -16.19
N VAL A 43 11.33 19.67 -15.17
CA VAL A 43 12.37 18.66 -15.26
C VAL A 43 11.78 17.25 -15.20
N ASN A 44 12.38 16.33 -15.94
CA ASN A 44 11.98 14.93 -15.89
C ASN A 44 12.25 14.37 -14.51
N GLY A 45 11.24 13.74 -13.93
CA GLY A 45 11.31 13.04 -12.64
C GLY A 45 10.80 11.62 -12.78
N PHE A 46 10.71 10.92 -11.67
CA PHE A 46 10.11 9.59 -11.62
C PHE A 46 8.67 9.69 -11.14
N SER A 47 7.79 8.90 -11.74
CA SER A 47 6.43 8.73 -11.23
C SER A 47 6.48 8.04 -9.87
N ALA A 48 5.76 8.59 -8.89
CA ALA A 48 5.68 7.99 -7.57
C ALA A 48 5.17 6.54 -7.64
N PHE A 49 5.72 5.67 -6.80
CA PHE A 49 5.40 4.24 -6.66
C PHE A 49 5.75 3.33 -7.84
N THR A 50 5.96 3.85 -9.05
CA THR A 50 6.23 3.02 -10.23
C THR A 50 7.71 2.97 -10.58
N ASN A 51 8.52 3.89 -10.08
CA ASN A 51 9.92 4.11 -10.45
C ASN A 51 10.13 4.27 -11.97
N GLN A 52 9.07 4.69 -12.68
CA GLN A 52 9.11 4.96 -14.11
C GLN A 52 9.51 6.41 -14.36
N GLN A 53 10.38 6.64 -15.34
CA GLN A 53 10.74 8.00 -15.72
C GLN A 53 9.53 8.70 -16.32
N ASN A 54 9.21 9.88 -15.79
CA ASN A 54 8.14 10.70 -16.33
C ASN A 54 8.68 11.54 -17.50
N ASN A 55 8.46 11.06 -18.72
CA ASN A 55 8.93 11.69 -19.94
C ASN A 55 7.92 12.69 -20.55
N ASN A 56 6.76 12.91 -19.91
CA ASN A 56 5.66 13.70 -20.48
C ASN A 56 5.70 15.19 -20.10
N ILE A 57 6.81 15.68 -19.59
CA ILE A 57 6.97 17.09 -19.19
C ILE A 57 6.86 18.06 -20.37
N ALA A 58 7.21 17.60 -21.58
CA ALA A 58 7.02 18.39 -22.79
C ALA A 58 5.56 18.81 -23.03
N ASN A 59 4.60 18.06 -22.47
CA ASN A 59 3.17 18.35 -22.55
C ASN A 59 2.70 19.33 -21.46
N GLY A 60 3.61 19.83 -20.61
CA GLY A 60 3.31 20.79 -19.56
C GLY A 60 2.61 20.19 -18.35
N VAL A 61 2.11 21.06 -17.48
CA VAL A 61 1.41 20.70 -16.24
C VAL A 61 0.15 21.54 -16.04
N VAL A 62 -0.78 21.01 -15.25
CA VAL A 62 -1.88 21.80 -14.68
C VAL A 62 -1.62 21.97 -13.18
N ALA A 63 -1.36 23.20 -12.77
CA ALA A 63 -1.22 23.54 -11.35
C ALA A 63 -2.49 24.22 -10.83
N VAL A 64 -2.96 23.79 -9.67
CA VAL A 64 -4.12 24.39 -8.99
C VAL A 64 -3.75 25.09 -7.68
N GLY A 65 -2.48 25.11 -7.33
CA GLY A 65 -1.90 25.73 -6.13
C GLY A 65 -0.39 25.69 -6.17
N ASN A 66 0.24 26.10 -5.07
CA ASN A 66 1.69 26.07 -4.87
C ASN A 66 2.04 25.18 -3.68
N VAL A 67 3.32 24.79 -3.57
CA VAL A 67 3.84 24.11 -2.38
C VAL A 67 3.58 24.96 -1.13
N GLY A 68 2.93 24.38 -0.13
CA GLY A 68 2.51 25.07 1.10
C GLY A 68 1.22 25.90 0.96
N SER A 69 0.62 25.91 -0.23
CA SER A 69 -0.66 26.59 -0.53
C SER A 69 -1.47 25.77 -1.55
N GLU A 70 -1.56 24.47 -1.30
CA GLU A 70 -2.27 23.50 -2.11
C GLU A 70 -3.78 23.72 -2.05
N ARG A 71 -4.49 23.32 -3.11
CA ARG A 71 -5.95 23.31 -3.16
C ARG A 71 -6.50 21.90 -3.30
N ARG A 72 -7.63 21.66 -2.66
CA ARG A 72 -8.37 20.42 -2.86
C ARG A 72 -9.12 20.48 -4.18
N ILE A 73 -9.01 19.42 -4.98
CA ILE A 73 -9.91 19.18 -6.11
C ILE A 73 -11.06 18.34 -5.56
N ILE A 74 -12.27 18.88 -5.55
CA ILE A 74 -13.47 18.22 -5.01
C ILE A 74 -14.38 17.75 -6.13
N ASN A 75 -15.31 16.80 -5.82
CA ASN A 75 -16.27 16.24 -6.77
C ASN A 75 -15.60 15.50 -7.95
N VAL A 76 -14.42 14.94 -7.73
CA VAL A 76 -13.73 14.09 -8.70
C VAL A 76 -14.43 12.73 -8.75
N ALA A 77 -14.87 12.30 -9.93
CA ALA A 77 -15.39 10.95 -10.14
C ALA A 77 -14.31 9.89 -9.89
N GLY A 78 -14.70 8.64 -9.67
CA GLY A 78 -13.72 7.55 -9.62
C GLY A 78 -13.06 7.38 -10.98
N GLY A 79 -11.72 7.25 -10.99
CA GLY A 79 -10.97 6.92 -12.21
C GLY A 79 -11.31 5.53 -12.70
N GLU A 80 -11.42 5.36 -14.01
CA GLU A 80 -11.68 4.10 -14.70
C GLU A 80 -10.42 3.58 -15.40
N ASN A 81 -9.61 4.50 -15.95
CA ASN A 81 -8.40 4.17 -16.69
C ASN A 81 -7.14 4.47 -15.85
N ASP A 82 -6.02 3.86 -16.21
CA ASP A 82 -4.74 3.98 -15.50
C ASP A 82 -4.20 5.41 -15.41
N THR A 83 -4.67 6.31 -16.27
CA THR A 83 -4.26 7.71 -16.32
C THR A 83 -5.25 8.68 -15.66
N ASP A 84 -6.36 8.17 -15.14
CA ASP A 84 -7.37 9.01 -14.49
C ASP A 84 -6.96 9.40 -13.06
N ALA A 85 -7.51 10.51 -12.57
CA ALA A 85 -7.32 10.90 -11.19
C ALA A 85 -8.07 9.96 -10.25
N THR A 86 -7.37 9.42 -9.26
CA THR A 86 -7.96 8.59 -8.21
C THR A 86 -8.56 9.47 -7.10
N ASN A 87 -9.79 9.20 -6.69
CA ASN A 87 -10.42 9.89 -5.57
C ASN A 87 -10.22 9.15 -4.23
N VAL A 88 -10.50 9.85 -3.13
CA VAL A 88 -10.33 9.31 -1.76
C VAL A 88 -11.19 8.06 -1.51
N LYS A 89 -12.36 7.91 -2.17
CA LYS A 89 -13.21 6.72 -2.02
C LYS A 89 -12.52 5.47 -2.56
N GLN A 90 -11.87 5.57 -3.70
CA GLN A 90 -11.09 4.46 -4.29
C GLN A 90 -9.90 4.07 -3.40
N LEU A 91 -9.17 5.04 -2.88
CA LEU A 91 -8.07 4.79 -1.95
C LEU A 91 -8.54 4.11 -0.66
N LYS A 92 -9.66 4.56 -0.08
CA LYS A 92 -10.28 3.92 1.09
C LYS A 92 -10.71 2.48 0.80
N PHE A 93 -11.22 2.19 -0.39
CA PHE A 93 -11.62 0.85 -0.79
C PHE A 93 -10.40 -0.10 -0.85
N VAL A 94 -9.31 0.32 -1.48
CA VAL A 94 -8.06 -0.46 -1.54
C VAL A 94 -7.51 -0.73 -0.13
N ASN A 95 -7.44 0.31 0.71
CA ASN A 95 -6.97 0.15 2.09
C ASN A 95 -7.86 -0.80 2.90
N SER A 96 -9.18 -0.71 2.75
CA SER A 96 -10.12 -1.61 3.45
C SER A 96 -9.95 -3.07 2.99
N ASN A 97 -9.74 -3.33 1.71
CA ASN A 97 -9.50 -4.69 1.22
C ASN A 97 -8.16 -5.25 1.73
N LEU A 98 -7.10 -4.45 1.75
CA LEU A 98 -5.82 -4.84 2.33
C LEU A 98 -5.96 -5.15 3.82
N ALA A 99 -6.66 -4.30 4.56
CA ALA A 99 -6.93 -4.48 5.99
C ALA A 99 -7.68 -5.80 6.26
N LYS A 100 -8.72 -6.11 5.46
CA LYS A 100 -9.46 -7.38 5.54
C LYS A 100 -8.59 -8.60 5.24
N SER A 101 -7.68 -8.49 4.30
CA SER A 101 -6.74 -9.58 3.95
C SER A 101 -5.78 -9.91 5.11
N ILE A 102 -5.47 -8.92 5.95
CA ILE A 102 -4.55 -9.07 7.08
C ILE A 102 -5.29 -9.52 8.35
N ALA A 103 -6.44 -8.92 8.65
CA ALA A 103 -7.08 -9.05 9.97
C ALA A 103 -8.51 -9.63 9.90
N GLY A 104 -8.95 -10.12 8.74
CA GLY A 104 -10.24 -10.78 8.56
C GLY A 104 -11.34 -9.88 7.99
N PRO A 105 -12.47 -10.48 7.56
CA PRO A 105 -13.46 -9.85 6.68
C PRO A 105 -14.22 -8.68 7.33
N THR A 106 -14.28 -8.62 8.64
CA THR A 106 -14.98 -7.55 9.38
C THR A 106 -14.10 -6.34 9.68
N TYR A 107 -12.78 -6.47 9.50
CA TYR A 107 -11.83 -5.40 9.78
C TYR A 107 -11.74 -4.41 8.61
N THR A 108 -11.88 -3.11 8.89
CA THR A 108 -11.89 -2.04 7.87
C THR A 108 -10.61 -1.20 7.84
N GLY A 109 -9.77 -1.30 8.86
CA GLY A 109 -8.58 -0.46 9.03
C GLY A 109 -8.89 0.95 9.55
N TYR A 110 -10.15 1.25 9.86
CA TYR A 110 -10.59 2.57 10.34
C TYR A 110 -11.53 2.45 11.54
N GLU A 111 -11.50 3.45 12.42
CA GLU A 111 -12.52 3.65 13.43
C GLU A 111 -13.89 3.94 12.80
N ALA A 112 -14.96 3.90 13.60
CA ALA A 112 -16.33 4.15 13.13
C ALA A 112 -16.50 5.52 12.43
N ASN A 113 -15.65 6.51 12.73
CA ASN A 113 -15.62 7.80 12.06
C ASN A 113 -15.12 7.75 10.61
N GLY A 114 -14.56 6.60 10.17
CA GLY A 114 -14.04 6.40 8.82
C GLY A 114 -12.79 7.21 8.46
N SER A 115 -12.15 7.84 9.44
CA SER A 115 -11.01 8.75 9.20
C SER A 115 -9.78 8.39 10.03
N THR A 116 -9.97 7.86 11.23
CA THR A 116 -8.87 7.49 12.12
C THR A 116 -8.46 6.05 11.84
N TYR A 117 -7.16 5.81 11.70
CA TYR A 117 -6.63 4.45 11.58
C TYR A 117 -6.91 3.65 12.85
N LYS A 118 -7.35 2.42 12.66
CA LYS A 118 -7.48 1.43 13.72
C LYS A 118 -6.50 0.29 13.46
N ALA A 119 -5.67 -0.04 14.45
CA ALA A 119 -4.80 -1.20 14.36
C ALA A 119 -5.62 -2.51 14.47
N PRO A 120 -5.22 -3.60 13.82
CA PRO A 120 -5.86 -4.91 14.00
C PRO A 120 -5.62 -5.45 15.41
N ASP A 121 -6.54 -6.29 15.87
CA ASP A 121 -6.44 -7.02 17.13
C ASP A 121 -6.17 -8.50 16.85
N PHE A 122 -4.94 -8.95 17.09
CA PHE A 122 -4.56 -10.36 17.06
C PHE A 122 -4.51 -10.91 18.49
N ASN A 123 -5.47 -11.78 18.85
CA ASN A 123 -5.55 -12.34 20.19
C ASN A 123 -4.79 -13.68 20.25
N ILE A 124 -3.64 -13.71 20.91
CA ILE A 124 -2.77 -14.88 21.01
C ILE A 124 -2.34 -15.06 22.49
N LYS A 125 -2.55 -16.25 23.04
CA LYS A 125 -2.17 -16.60 24.42
C LYS A 125 -2.68 -15.57 25.46
N ASN A 126 -3.94 -15.16 25.36
CA ASN A 126 -4.61 -14.20 26.26
C ASN A 126 -4.03 -12.75 26.22
N SER A 127 -3.28 -12.41 25.19
CA SER A 127 -2.78 -11.07 24.94
C SER A 127 -3.20 -10.58 23.56
N THR A 128 -3.39 -9.26 23.42
CA THR A 128 -3.75 -8.63 22.14
C THR A 128 -2.51 -7.95 21.56
N TYR A 129 -2.26 -8.21 20.29
CA TYR A 129 -1.17 -7.63 19.50
C TYR A 129 -1.75 -6.83 18.33
N HIS A 130 -1.07 -5.78 17.90
CA HIS A 130 -1.57 -4.85 16.88
C HIS A 130 -0.78 -4.88 15.58
N THR A 131 0.23 -5.72 15.48
CA THR A 131 1.00 -5.95 14.25
C THR A 131 1.13 -7.44 13.96
N VAL A 132 1.22 -7.78 12.66
CA VAL A 132 1.47 -9.17 12.22
C VAL A 132 2.79 -9.70 12.80
N LYS A 133 3.84 -8.85 12.87
CA LYS A 133 5.13 -9.23 13.43
C LYS A 133 5.00 -9.69 14.87
N GLU A 134 4.40 -8.86 15.73
CA GLU A 134 4.17 -9.21 17.16
C GLU A 134 3.32 -10.45 17.30
N ALA A 135 2.27 -10.60 16.49
CA ALA A 135 1.38 -11.76 16.50
C ALA A 135 2.13 -13.07 16.14
N VAL A 136 2.96 -13.02 15.10
CA VAL A 136 3.78 -14.17 14.69
C VAL A 136 4.82 -14.51 15.75
N GLU A 137 5.50 -13.53 16.33
CA GLU A 137 6.45 -13.73 17.43
C GLU A 137 5.77 -14.34 18.68
N ALA A 138 4.57 -13.88 19.03
CA ALA A 138 3.79 -14.41 20.15
C ALA A 138 3.23 -15.81 19.88
N ALA A 139 2.94 -16.15 18.63
CA ALA A 139 2.44 -17.46 18.23
C ALA A 139 3.52 -18.55 18.30
N GLN A 140 4.80 -18.18 18.37
CA GLN A 140 5.88 -19.17 18.49
C GLN A 140 5.68 -20.08 19.72
N THR A 141 5.92 -21.36 19.51
CA THR A 141 5.89 -22.33 20.61
C THR A 141 7.21 -22.28 21.38
N ASN A 142 7.14 -21.85 22.64
CA ASN A 142 8.27 -21.99 23.56
C ASN A 142 8.38 -23.47 23.96
N PHE A 143 9.56 -23.96 24.24
CA PHE A 143 9.83 -25.33 24.71
C PHE A 143 9.60 -26.45 23.67
N PHE A 144 9.30 -26.11 22.38
CA PHE A 144 9.33 -27.07 21.29
C PHE A 144 10.36 -26.62 20.27
N SER A 145 11.40 -27.41 20.06
CA SER A 145 12.45 -27.11 19.09
C SER A 145 12.89 -28.37 18.39
N ALA A 146 12.96 -28.35 17.08
CA ALA A 146 13.58 -29.38 16.26
C ALA A 146 14.62 -28.71 15.35
N LYS A 147 15.82 -29.30 15.25
CA LYS A 147 16.88 -28.83 14.37
C LYS A 147 17.12 -29.85 13.28
N GLY A 148 16.78 -29.50 12.06
CA GLY A 148 17.00 -30.29 10.85
C GLY A 148 17.24 -29.38 9.66
N THR A 149 17.33 -29.96 8.48
CA THR A 149 17.47 -29.27 7.20
C THR A 149 16.28 -29.58 6.30
N SER A 150 16.06 -28.79 5.25
CA SER A 150 15.00 -29.04 4.27
C SER A 150 15.16 -30.36 3.47
N ALA A 151 16.29 -31.03 3.60
CA ALA A 151 16.52 -32.34 3.02
C ALA A 151 16.09 -33.50 3.92
N ASP A 152 15.76 -33.22 5.20
CA ASP A 152 15.32 -34.24 6.14
C ASP A 152 13.85 -34.59 5.92
N ALA A 153 13.51 -35.86 6.04
CA ALA A 153 12.13 -36.34 6.02
C ALA A 153 11.31 -35.65 7.15
N ASN A 154 10.02 -35.44 6.91
CA ASN A 154 9.11 -34.69 7.79
C ASN A 154 9.43 -33.18 7.94
N TYR A 155 10.33 -32.61 7.12
CA TYR A 155 10.55 -31.16 7.11
C TYR A 155 9.26 -30.39 6.77
N ASP A 156 8.52 -30.85 5.78
CA ASP A 156 7.25 -30.27 5.32
C ASP A 156 6.01 -30.86 6.03
N ASN A 157 6.18 -31.41 7.23
CA ASN A 157 5.12 -32.07 8.01
C ASN A 157 4.46 -33.26 7.29
N THR A 158 5.21 -34.00 6.49
CA THR A 158 4.73 -35.15 5.69
C THR A 158 4.95 -36.50 6.36
N GLY A 159 5.51 -36.54 7.57
CA GLY A 159 5.82 -37.78 8.28
C GLY A 159 4.60 -38.55 8.81
N ALA A 160 3.47 -37.89 9.01
CA ALA A 160 2.22 -38.54 9.43
C ALA A 160 1.42 -38.99 8.19
N THR A 161 1.55 -40.23 7.75
CA THR A 161 0.86 -40.78 6.58
C THR A 161 -0.32 -41.68 6.89
N GLY A 162 -0.44 -42.18 8.14
CA GLY A 162 -1.60 -42.93 8.60
C GLY A 162 -2.78 -42.00 8.95
N ASN A 163 -4.01 -42.54 8.88
CA ASN A 163 -5.19 -41.78 9.32
C ASN A 163 -5.10 -41.48 10.81
N ASN A 164 -5.34 -40.22 11.21
CA ASN A 164 -5.24 -39.76 12.60
C ASN A 164 -3.86 -40.02 13.25
N ALA A 165 -2.79 -40.07 12.45
CA ALA A 165 -1.43 -40.25 12.96
C ALA A 165 -0.76 -38.92 13.34
N THR A 166 0.22 -38.98 14.24
CA THR A 166 1.05 -37.86 14.67
C THR A 166 2.52 -38.20 14.49
N ALA A 167 3.27 -37.37 13.76
CA ALA A 167 4.72 -37.48 13.63
C ALA A 167 5.37 -36.16 14.06
N ALA A 168 6.20 -36.17 15.10
CA ALA A 168 6.88 -34.99 15.61
C ALA A 168 8.39 -35.23 15.77
N GLY A 169 9.19 -34.52 14.99
CA GLY A 169 10.65 -34.61 14.98
C GLY A 169 11.26 -34.72 13.58
N VAL A 170 12.59 -34.64 13.55
CA VAL A 170 13.36 -34.74 12.32
C VAL A 170 13.36 -36.20 11.84
N ARG A 171 13.06 -36.45 10.57
CA ARG A 171 12.98 -37.76 9.93
C ARG A 171 11.99 -38.72 10.63
N THR A 172 10.97 -38.18 11.30
CA THR A 172 9.94 -38.96 11.98
C THR A 172 8.88 -39.44 10.99
N SER A 173 8.45 -40.68 11.09
CA SER A 173 7.40 -41.27 10.26
C SER A 173 6.35 -42.01 11.11
N ALA A 174 5.08 -41.72 10.92
CA ALA A 174 3.95 -42.40 11.53
C ALA A 174 3.01 -42.89 10.41
N ALA A 175 3.25 -44.11 9.91
CA ALA A 175 2.55 -44.68 8.76
C ALA A 175 1.28 -45.48 9.16
N GLY A 176 1.18 -45.95 10.38
CA GLY A 176 0.01 -46.67 10.84
C GLY A 176 -1.16 -45.77 11.19
N ASN A 177 -2.40 -46.25 11.02
CA ASN A 177 -3.58 -45.52 11.50
C ASN A 177 -3.50 -45.35 13.02
N PHE A 178 -3.80 -44.15 13.51
CA PHE A 178 -3.69 -43.77 14.94
C PHE A 178 -2.28 -43.89 15.52
N ALA A 179 -1.23 -44.01 14.69
CA ALA A 179 0.14 -44.09 15.16
C ALA A 179 0.65 -42.73 15.68
N THR A 180 1.52 -42.81 16.70
CA THR A 180 2.24 -41.63 17.20
C THR A 180 3.73 -41.94 17.23
N ALA A 181 4.50 -41.11 16.48
CA ALA A 181 5.95 -41.18 16.45
C ALA A 181 6.52 -39.82 16.88
N VAL A 182 7.35 -39.81 17.92
CA VAL A 182 7.92 -38.58 18.48
C VAL A 182 9.42 -38.80 18.73
N GLY A 183 10.24 -37.90 18.19
CA GLY A 183 11.70 -37.95 18.29
C GLY A 183 12.37 -37.95 16.94
N ALA A 184 13.70 -37.85 16.91
CA ALA A 184 14.45 -37.98 15.65
C ALA A 184 14.46 -39.45 15.22
N ASP A 185 14.25 -39.71 13.93
CA ASP A 185 14.22 -41.04 13.31
C ASP A 185 13.17 -42.00 13.92
N ALA A 186 12.14 -41.51 14.62
CA ALA A 186 11.07 -42.32 15.15
C ALA A 186 10.12 -42.81 14.05
N THR A 187 9.70 -44.08 14.11
CA THR A 187 8.77 -44.71 13.14
C THR A 187 7.65 -45.47 13.85
#